data_5cbe3170445f9676449dd5781a69f7b6
#
_entry.id   5cbe3170445f9676449dd5781a69f7b6
#
_cell.length_a   1.000
_cell.length_b   1.000
_cell.length_c   1.000
_cell.angle_alpha   90.00
_cell.angle_beta   90.00
_cell.angle_gamma   90.00
#
_symmetry.space_group_name_H-M   'P 1'
#
loop_
_entity.id
_entity.type
_entity.pdbx_description
1 polymer ?
#
loop_
_entity_poly.entity_id
_entity_poly.type
_entity_poly.pdbx_seq_one_letter_code
_entity_poly.pdbx_strand_id
1 'polypeptide(L)'
;MVKILKVFYSGTSACIKGSKIFFKTFTGCRQGGLESPVLFNIYLDFVLRCVEDEVLKKFPNTGLKYSYRIPGHCSTREQRSVHGLSGTQRLRMILYADDIALLCSNIDELAEILNIYDKTFTRFGLQISASKTETMAFNVPEEIKAKPSLVSIGGVALKNVRIFKYLGHVITNNDDDPSHYLSFRISSAFQKWNELKHVLTDRRIFMSTRIKLLEACVRSRLLYSCQSWDLAASELRKLESIWHGFLRKMVTNGFKRKHVPPEYLKARKKAKKSKSTIPEPEGLDWAYIFTNEKLRKISKTKNITSFCKIQHLKYIAHVTRLENFSLQKKLLFNTNHKKYSRDVWVKIEKDLNITKMQIQKLMLNKKEFMSLLFQTFT
;
A
#
# COMPACT_ATOMS: atom_id res chain seq x y z
N MET A 1 10.14 -11.16 34.12
CA MET A 1 9.88 -10.12 33.11
C MET A 1 9.18 -8.90 33.72
N VAL A 2 7.99 -8.99 34.36
CA VAL A 2 7.28 -7.83 34.95
C VAL A 2 8.13 -7.03 35.93
N LYS A 3 8.87 -7.69 36.84
CA LYS A 3 9.77 -7.02 37.78
C LYS A 3 10.85 -6.19 37.07
N ILE A 4 11.42 -6.71 35.99
CA ILE A 4 12.44 -6.01 35.18
C ILE A 4 11.83 -4.75 34.52
N LEU A 5 10.65 -4.90 33.92
CA LEU A 5 9.93 -3.77 33.33
C LEU A 5 9.61 -2.69 34.34
N LYS A 6 9.16 -3.06 35.57
CA LYS A 6 8.95 -2.10 36.66
C LYS A 6 10.21 -1.31 37.00
N VAL A 7 11.36 -1.97 37.06
CA VAL A 7 12.66 -1.30 37.31
C VAL A 7 13.01 -0.36 36.14
N PHE A 8 12.82 -0.82 34.88
CA PHE A 8 13.09 0.00 33.70
C PHE A 8 12.25 1.28 33.63
N TYR A 9 11.01 1.24 34.11
CA TYR A 9 10.09 2.38 34.06
C TYR A 9 10.01 3.16 35.39
N SER A 10 10.71 2.71 36.44
CA SER A 10 10.82 3.46 37.69
C SER A 10 11.86 4.57 37.58
N GLY A 11 11.50 5.79 37.97
CA GLY A 11 12.41 6.93 38.02
C GLY A 11 12.87 7.45 36.65
N THR A 12 12.05 7.31 35.62
CA THR A 12 12.39 7.78 34.28
C THR A 12 12.37 9.29 34.19
N SER A 13 13.35 9.87 33.46
CA SER A 13 13.43 11.27 33.17
C SER A 13 13.78 11.55 31.73
N ALA A 14 13.42 12.70 31.23
CA ALA A 14 13.75 13.14 29.87
C ALA A 14 14.35 14.54 29.89
N CYS A 15 15.07 14.88 28.84
CA CYS A 15 15.59 16.25 28.64
C CYS A 15 15.40 16.66 27.18
N ILE A 16 15.29 17.95 26.94
CA ILE A 16 15.28 18.52 25.60
C ILE A 16 16.71 18.49 25.06
N LYS A 17 16.89 18.04 23.83
CA LYS A 17 18.21 18.00 23.17
C LYS A 17 18.88 19.37 23.22
N GLY A 18 20.07 19.42 23.80
CA GLY A 18 20.83 20.67 23.99
C GLY A 18 20.59 21.38 25.34
N SER A 19 19.62 20.88 26.17
CA SER A 19 19.39 21.34 27.54
C SER A 19 20.06 20.40 28.54
N LYS A 20 20.50 20.96 29.71
CA LYS A 20 20.95 20.18 30.87
C LYS A 20 19.82 19.95 31.89
N ILE A 21 18.60 20.42 31.60
CA ILE A 21 17.46 20.34 32.51
C ILE A 21 16.73 19.02 32.26
N PHE A 22 16.65 18.20 33.31
CA PHE A 22 15.91 16.93 33.30
C PHE A 22 14.55 17.12 33.97
N PHE A 23 13.53 16.55 33.42
CA PHE A 23 12.20 16.46 34.02
C PHE A 23 11.76 14.99 34.14
N LYS A 24 11.06 14.67 35.21
CA LYS A 24 10.55 13.30 35.45
C LYS A 24 9.39 12.98 34.50
N THR A 25 9.39 11.74 33.99
CA THR A 25 8.28 11.21 33.19
C THR A 25 7.55 10.17 34.02
N PHE A 26 6.22 10.32 34.14
CA PHE A 26 5.40 9.47 35.01
C PHE A 26 4.49 8.53 34.24
N THR A 27 4.27 8.77 32.96
CA THR A 27 3.32 8.03 32.11
C THR A 27 3.89 7.82 30.71
N GLY A 28 3.35 6.83 30.02
CA GLY A 28 3.67 6.49 28.64
C GLY A 28 4.87 5.55 28.48
N CYS A 29 5.08 5.08 27.24
CA CYS A 29 6.22 4.26 26.87
C CYS A 29 7.36 5.11 26.35
N ARG A 30 8.60 4.65 26.55
CA ARG A 30 9.80 5.37 26.09
C ARG A 30 9.84 5.38 24.56
N GLN A 31 9.91 6.53 23.93
CA GLN A 31 10.12 6.63 22.50
C GLN A 31 11.51 6.07 22.13
N GLY A 32 11.52 5.08 21.20
CA GLY A 32 12.75 4.39 20.81
C GLY A 32 13.13 3.16 21.68
N GLY A 33 12.36 2.84 22.73
CA GLY A 33 12.51 1.58 23.47
C GLY A 33 12.06 0.39 22.60
N LEU A 34 12.82 -0.70 22.58
CA LEU A 34 12.47 -1.91 21.82
C LEU A 34 11.20 -2.59 22.36
N GLU A 35 10.96 -2.49 23.66
CA GLU A 35 9.78 -3.02 24.36
C GLU A 35 8.53 -2.15 24.19
N SER A 36 8.70 -0.86 23.93
CA SER A 36 7.63 0.14 23.96
C SER A 36 6.47 -0.16 23.00
N PRO A 37 6.70 -0.56 21.72
CA PRO A 37 5.61 -0.91 20.81
C PRO A 37 4.80 -2.13 21.31
N VAL A 38 5.46 -3.09 21.93
CA VAL A 38 4.79 -4.30 22.45
C VAL A 38 3.94 -3.97 23.66
N LEU A 39 4.48 -3.18 24.59
CA LEU A 39 3.74 -2.73 25.78
C LEU A 39 2.54 -1.88 25.41
N PHE A 40 2.71 -0.94 24.47
CA PHE A 40 1.62 -0.13 23.97
C PHE A 40 0.53 -0.97 23.31
N ASN A 41 0.89 -1.95 22.47
CA ASN A 41 -0.07 -2.83 21.82
C ASN A 41 -0.84 -3.69 22.82
N ILE A 42 -0.20 -4.22 23.87
CA ILE A 42 -0.86 -4.98 24.92
C ILE A 42 -1.87 -4.09 25.67
N TYR A 43 -1.47 -2.87 26.00
CA TYR A 43 -2.33 -1.90 26.67
C TYR A 43 -3.53 -1.50 25.81
N LEU A 44 -3.27 -1.17 24.53
CA LEU A 44 -4.31 -0.78 23.60
C LEU A 44 -5.28 -1.93 23.30
N ASP A 45 -4.80 -3.18 23.16
CA ASP A 45 -5.67 -4.36 22.99
C ASP A 45 -6.64 -4.52 24.17
N PHE A 46 -6.14 -4.34 25.40
CA PHE A 46 -7.00 -4.38 26.58
C PHE A 46 -8.09 -3.30 26.56
N VAL A 47 -7.70 -2.04 26.24
CA VAL A 47 -8.65 -0.92 26.18
C VAL A 47 -9.66 -1.14 25.06
N LEU A 48 -9.24 -1.61 23.89
CA LEU A 48 -10.12 -1.88 22.75
C LEU A 48 -11.11 -3.01 23.05
N ARG A 49 -10.74 -4.02 23.81
CA ARG A 49 -11.67 -5.06 24.27
C ARG A 49 -12.77 -4.48 25.16
N CYS A 50 -12.42 -3.58 26.09
CA CYS A 50 -13.41 -2.86 26.89
C CYS A 50 -14.37 -2.04 26.02
N VAL A 51 -13.85 -1.35 25.01
CA VAL A 51 -14.67 -0.60 24.04
C VAL A 51 -15.56 -1.55 23.25
N GLU A 52 -15.01 -2.64 22.71
CA GLU A 52 -15.77 -3.59 21.89
C GLU A 52 -16.91 -4.21 22.66
N ASP A 53 -16.71 -4.56 23.94
CA ASP A 53 -17.77 -5.09 24.82
C ASP A 53 -18.93 -4.09 24.99
N GLU A 54 -18.65 -2.79 25.16
CA GLU A 54 -19.67 -1.74 25.27
C GLU A 54 -20.37 -1.50 23.91
N VAL A 55 -19.60 -1.43 22.84
CA VAL A 55 -20.13 -1.24 21.47
C VAL A 55 -21.05 -2.39 21.09
N LEU A 56 -20.64 -3.64 21.32
CA LEU A 56 -21.44 -4.81 20.93
C LEU A 56 -22.71 -4.99 21.75
N LYS A 57 -22.73 -4.56 23.01
CA LYS A 57 -23.97 -4.52 23.81
C LYS A 57 -25.01 -3.61 23.17
N LYS A 58 -24.60 -2.46 22.61
CA LYS A 58 -25.52 -1.48 22.04
C LYS A 58 -25.76 -1.73 20.55
N PHE A 59 -24.71 -2.10 19.79
CA PHE A 59 -24.72 -2.28 18.34
C PHE A 59 -24.18 -3.65 17.92
N PRO A 60 -24.89 -4.75 18.19
CA PRO A 60 -24.39 -6.12 17.92
C PRO A 60 -24.14 -6.36 16.41
N ASN A 61 -24.81 -5.62 15.55
CA ASN A 61 -24.73 -5.74 14.11
C ASN A 61 -23.87 -4.68 13.41
N THR A 62 -23.06 -3.92 14.15
CA THR A 62 -22.17 -2.90 13.58
C THR A 62 -21.07 -3.47 12.70
N GLY A 63 -20.52 -2.65 11.81
CA GLY A 63 -19.41 -2.98 10.92
C GLY A 63 -19.82 -3.59 9.58
N LEU A 64 -18.86 -3.71 8.68
CA LEU A 64 -19.05 -4.25 7.34
C LEU A 64 -19.18 -5.77 7.36
N LYS A 65 -20.34 -6.29 6.92
CA LYS A 65 -20.59 -7.72 6.79
C LYS A 65 -19.87 -8.30 5.58
N TYR A 66 -19.10 -9.36 5.76
CA TYR A 66 -18.46 -10.11 4.69
C TYR A 66 -18.57 -11.62 4.91
N SER A 67 -18.65 -12.36 3.82
CA SER A 67 -18.67 -13.82 3.80
C SER A 67 -17.43 -14.34 3.10
N TYR A 68 -16.88 -15.45 3.57
CA TYR A 68 -15.67 -16.02 3.02
C TYR A 68 -15.76 -17.53 2.86
N ARG A 69 -14.98 -18.08 1.90
CA ARG A 69 -14.87 -19.51 1.66
C ARG A 69 -13.41 -19.87 1.34
N ILE A 70 -12.67 -20.28 2.36
CA ILE A 70 -11.30 -20.75 2.23
C ILE A 70 -11.35 -22.23 1.81
N PRO A 71 -10.71 -22.61 0.67
CA PRO A 71 -10.68 -24.01 0.26
C PRO A 71 -9.88 -24.85 1.24
N GLY A 72 -10.30 -26.11 1.43
CA GLY A 72 -9.52 -27.12 2.12
C GLY A 72 -8.31 -27.54 1.29
N HIS A 73 -7.24 -28.00 1.97
CA HIS A 73 -6.09 -28.59 1.30
C HIS A 73 -5.89 -30.02 1.77
N CYS A 74 -5.42 -30.87 0.88
CA CYS A 74 -4.87 -32.16 1.23
C CYS A 74 -3.35 -32.00 1.37
N SER A 75 -2.82 -32.14 2.57
CA SER A 75 -1.36 -32.19 2.78
C SER A 75 -0.87 -33.60 2.45
N THR A 76 0.05 -33.71 1.50
CA THR A 76 0.64 -35.00 1.08
C THR A 76 1.58 -35.63 2.12
N ARG A 77 1.95 -34.93 3.20
CA ARG A 77 2.85 -35.46 4.23
C ARG A 77 2.15 -36.06 5.45
N GLU A 78 0.95 -35.65 5.74
CA GLU A 78 0.11 -36.27 6.76
C GLU A 78 -1.30 -36.27 6.19
N GLN A 79 -1.98 -37.39 6.05
CA GLN A 79 -3.34 -37.55 5.52
C GLN A 79 -4.42 -36.78 6.34
N ARG A 80 -4.08 -35.64 6.86
CA ARG A 80 -5.02 -34.71 7.50
C ARG A 80 -5.60 -33.80 6.44
N SER A 81 -6.80 -34.12 5.96
CA SER A 81 -7.61 -33.17 5.22
C SER A 81 -7.89 -31.96 6.10
N VAL A 82 -7.27 -30.83 5.80
CA VAL A 82 -7.68 -29.56 6.38
C VAL A 82 -8.99 -29.19 5.72
N HIS A 83 -10.10 -29.35 6.45
CA HIS A 83 -11.43 -28.97 5.95
C HIS A 83 -11.42 -27.48 5.57
N GLY A 84 -12.12 -27.16 4.48
CA GLY A 84 -12.34 -25.77 4.08
C GLY A 84 -13.11 -25.03 5.19
N LEU A 85 -12.78 -23.75 5.37
CA LEU A 85 -13.44 -22.87 6.34
C LEU A 85 -14.33 -21.89 5.60
N SER A 86 -15.61 -21.85 5.95
CA SER A 86 -16.55 -20.85 5.43
C SER A 86 -17.30 -20.19 6.57
N GLY A 87 -17.70 -18.95 6.37
CA GLY A 87 -18.46 -18.23 7.38
C GLY A 87 -18.77 -16.80 6.96
N THR A 88 -19.50 -16.13 7.84
CA THR A 88 -19.84 -14.72 7.72
C THR A 88 -19.35 -14.00 8.96
N GLN A 89 -18.68 -12.89 8.78
CA GLN A 89 -18.15 -12.05 9.86
C GLN A 89 -18.41 -10.57 9.59
N ARG A 90 -18.18 -9.74 10.61
CA ARG A 90 -18.24 -8.29 10.49
C ARG A 90 -16.88 -7.69 10.78
N LEU A 91 -16.42 -6.82 9.90
CA LEU A 91 -15.23 -6.01 10.08
C LEU A 91 -15.65 -4.66 10.66
N ARG A 92 -15.26 -4.39 11.90
CA ARG A 92 -15.65 -3.17 12.65
C ARG A 92 -14.53 -2.15 12.69
N MET A 93 -13.29 -2.65 12.75
CA MET A 93 -12.11 -1.79 12.77
C MET A 93 -10.92 -2.44 12.09
N ILE A 94 -10.01 -1.60 11.63
CA ILE A 94 -8.67 -1.97 11.19
C ILE A 94 -7.70 -1.19 12.06
N LEU A 95 -6.74 -1.90 12.66
CA LEU A 95 -5.79 -1.35 13.63
C LEU A 95 -4.36 -1.51 13.12
N TYR A 96 -3.58 -0.46 13.22
CA TYR A 96 -2.15 -0.49 13.02
C TYR A 96 -1.46 0.48 13.99
N ALA A 97 -0.79 -0.05 15.01
CA ALA A 97 -0.25 0.71 16.13
C ALA A 97 -1.33 1.61 16.78
N ASP A 98 -1.18 2.93 16.71
CA ASP A 98 -2.11 3.94 17.19
C ASP A 98 -3.16 4.38 16.15
N ASP A 99 -2.99 3.98 14.88
CA ASP A 99 -3.93 4.30 13.80
C ASP A 99 -5.12 3.34 13.80
N ILE A 100 -6.31 3.82 14.12
CA ILE A 100 -7.56 3.06 14.14
C ILE A 100 -8.49 3.56 13.03
N ALA A 101 -8.93 2.67 12.15
CA ALA A 101 -9.99 2.94 11.18
C ALA A 101 -11.26 2.20 11.61
N LEU A 102 -12.29 2.95 12.00
CA LEU A 102 -13.61 2.42 12.35
C LEU A 102 -14.48 2.28 11.10
N LEU A 103 -15.24 1.19 11.02
CA LEU A 103 -16.08 0.86 9.88
C LEU A 103 -17.53 0.71 10.37
N CYS A 104 -18.40 1.64 9.98
CA CYS A 104 -19.81 1.65 10.32
C CYS A 104 -20.68 1.75 9.06
N SER A 105 -21.92 1.30 9.18
CA SER A 105 -22.88 1.35 8.07
C SER A 105 -23.82 2.57 8.14
N ASN A 106 -23.86 3.28 9.28
CA ASN A 106 -24.75 4.38 9.57
C ASN A 106 -24.01 5.51 10.29
N ILE A 107 -24.33 6.76 9.99
CA ILE A 107 -23.70 7.95 10.57
C ILE A 107 -24.07 8.10 12.06
N ASP A 108 -25.34 7.89 12.40
CA ASP A 108 -25.81 8.01 13.79
C ASP A 108 -25.17 6.96 14.69
N GLU A 109 -25.06 5.73 14.18
CA GLU A 109 -24.34 4.65 14.84
C GLU A 109 -22.85 5.00 15.06
N LEU A 110 -22.21 5.60 14.05
CA LEU A 110 -20.81 6.06 14.15
C LEU A 110 -20.64 7.12 15.23
N ALA A 111 -21.55 8.09 15.33
CA ALA A 111 -21.50 9.14 16.35
C ALA A 111 -21.55 8.56 17.78
N GLU A 112 -22.44 7.61 18.00
CA GLU A 112 -22.56 6.95 19.30
C GLU A 112 -21.37 6.04 19.61
N ILE A 113 -20.87 5.29 18.64
CA ILE A 113 -19.66 4.48 18.79
C ILE A 113 -18.46 5.35 19.14
N LEU A 114 -18.28 6.48 18.46
CA LEU A 114 -17.21 7.43 18.77
C LEU A 114 -17.30 7.98 20.20
N ASN A 115 -18.51 8.24 20.71
CA ASN A 115 -18.69 8.63 22.11
C ASN A 115 -18.29 7.51 23.09
N ILE A 116 -18.56 6.25 22.77
CA ILE A 116 -18.11 5.11 23.60
C ILE A 116 -16.57 5.04 23.59
N TYR A 117 -15.95 5.18 22.39
CA TYR A 117 -14.49 5.23 22.27
C TYR A 117 -13.87 6.35 23.11
N ASP A 118 -14.38 7.57 22.99
CA ASP A 118 -13.86 8.75 23.67
C ASP A 118 -13.95 8.60 25.20
N LYS A 119 -15.12 8.20 25.72
CA LYS A 119 -15.32 7.95 27.16
C LYS A 119 -14.40 6.85 27.69
N THR A 120 -14.32 5.72 26.98
CA THR A 120 -13.50 4.60 27.42
C THR A 120 -12.03 4.92 27.35
N PHE A 121 -11.56 5.55 26.26
CA PHE A 121 -10.18 5.98 26.11
C PHE A 121 -9.77 6.95 27.20
N THR A 122 -10.60 7.97 27.47
CA THR A 122 -10.37 8.94 28.56
C THR A 122 -10.24 8.26 29.91
N ARG A 123 -11.11 7.27 30.21
CA ARG A 123 -11.04 6.46 31.45
C ARG A 123 -9.70 5.74 31.61
N PHE A 124 -9.10 5.31 30.52
CA PHE A 124 -7.79 4.65 30.49
C PHE A 124 -6.62 5.61 30.18
N GLY A 125 -6.82 6.92 30.27
CA GLY A 125 -5.76 7.92 30.06
C GLY A 125 -5.28 8.03 28.60
N LEU A 126 -6.06 7.52 27.63
CA LEU A 126 -5.85 7.73 26.21
C LEU A 126 -6.75 8.87 25.73
N GLN A 127 -6.32 9.55 24.67
CA GLN A 127 -7.07 10.65 24.07
C GLN A 127 -7.14 10.51 22.57
N ILE A 128 -8.34 10.67 22.00
CA ILE A 128 -8.54 10.72 20.56
C ILE A 128 -8.16 12.12 20.06
N SER A 129 -7.26 12.19 19.08
CA SER A 129 -6.90 13.48 18.47
C SER A 129 -7.95 13.91 17.46
N ALA A 130 -8.94 14.68 17.88
CA ALA A 130 -10.00 15.20 17.01
C ALA A 130 -9.45 15.98 15.79
N SER A 131 -8.33 16.71 15.95
CA SER A 131 -7.70 17.46 14.87
C SER A 131 -7.05 16.61 13.77
N LYS A 132 -6.71 15.34 14.08
CA LYS A 132 -6.11 14.37 13.14
C LYS A 132 -7.13 13.33 12.69
N THR A 133 -8.27 13.21 13.38
CA THR A 133 -9.30 12.25 13.05
C THR A 133 -10.18 12.82 11.93
N GLU A 134 -10.36 12.03 10.89
CA GLU A 134 -11.16 12.40 9.72
C GLU A 134 -12.24 11.33 9.49
N THR A 135 -13.33 11.73 8.85
CA THR A 135 -14.40 10.83 8.42
C THR A 135 -14.47 10.76 6.90
N MET A 136 -14.87 9.62 6.38
CA MET A 136 -15.08 9.44 4.94
C MET A 136 -16.31 8.57 4.71
N ALA A 137 -17.25 9.06 3.88
CA ALA A 137 -18.47 8.34 3.54
C ALA A 137 -18.35 7.72 2.14
N PHE A 138 -18.73 6.43 2.02
CA PHE A 138 -18.75 5.65 0.78
C PHE A 138 -20.18 5.30 0.40
N ASN A 139 -20.47 5.18 -0.88
CA ASN A 139 -21.78 4.75 -1.41
C ASN A 139 -22.95 5.56 -0.86
N VAL A 140 -22.76 6.86 -0.66
CA VAL A 140 -23.79 7.80 -0.20
C VAL A 140 -24.01 8.89 -1.25
N PRO A 141 -25.19 9.59 -1.22
CA PRO A 141 -25.45 10.74 -2.08
C PRO A 141 -24.35 11.81 -1.97
N GLU A 142 -24.16 12.56 -3.05
CA GLU A 142 -23.09 13.54 -3.16
C GLU A 142 -23.23 14.68 -2.11
N GLU A 143 -24.46 15.00 -1.73
CA GLU A 143 -24.77 15.99 -0.69
C GLU A 143 -24.16 15.59 0.68
N ILE A 144 -24.15 14.28 1.00
CA ILE A 144 -23.54 13.77 2.23
C ILE A 144 -22.00 13.80 2.11
N LYS A 145 -21.46 13.42 0.94
CA LYS A 145 -20.01 13.51 0.68
C LYS A 145 -19.49 14.94 0.76
N ALA A 146 -20.31 15.92 0.41
CA ALA A 146 -19.95 17.34 0.41
C ALA A 146 -20.06 18.01 1.79
N LYS A 147 -20.72 17.39 2.78
CA LYS A 147 -20.80 17.96 4.13
C LYS A 147 -19.41 18.12 4.73
N PRO A 148 -19.08 19.24 5.37
CA PRO A 148 -17.77 19.50 5.97
C PRO A 148 -17.48 18.58 7.17
N SER A 149 -18.52 18.13 7.85
CA SER A 149 -18.46 17.21 8.98
C SER A 149 -19.68 16.30 8.99
N LEU A 150 -19.49 15.06 9.42
CA LEU A 150 -20.57 14.09 9.63
C LEU A 150 -20.84 13.83 11.11
N VAL A 151 -19.81 13.87 11.94
CA VAL A 151 -19.87 13.56 13.37
C VAL A 151 -18.89 14.42 14.15
N SER A 152 -19.03 14.47 15.47
CA SER A 152 -18.13 15.20 16.39
C SER A 152 -17.63 14.30 17.53
N ILE A 153 -16.51 14.66 18.11
CA ILE A 153 -15.96 14.04 19.34
C ILE A 153 -15.71 15.18 20.34
N GLY A 154 -16.25 15.05 21.57
CA GLY A 154 -16.07 16.07 22.61
C GLY A 154 -16.50 17.48 22.19
N GLY A 155 -17.51 17.59 21.33
CA GLY A 155 -17.98 18.86 20.75
C GLY A 155 -17.15 19.40 19.58
N VAL A 156 -16.05 18.74 19.20
CA VAL A 156 -15.23 19.12 18.05
C VAL A 156 -15.70 18.36 16.81
N ALA A 157 -16.12 19.10 15.77
CA ALA A 157 -16.54 18.52 14.50
C ALA A 157 -15.38 17.85 13.78
N LEU A 158 -15.53 16.58 13.40
CA LEU A 158 -14.53 15.83 12.63
C LEU A 158 -14.67 16.18 11.15
N LYS A 159 -13.54 16.45 10.52
CA LYS A 159 -13.49 16.77 9.09
C LYS A 159 -13.94 15.59 8.25
N ASN A 160 -14.91 15.83 7.36
CA ASN A 160 -15.30 14.85 6.35
C ASN A 160 -14.46 15.06 5.09
N VAL A 161 -13.78 14.01 4.63
CA VAL A 161 -12.83 14.08 3.52
C VAL A 161 -13.21 13.17 2.37
N ARG A 162 -12.89 13.59 1.16
CA ARG A 162 -13.04 12.76 -0.05
C ARG A 162 -11.79 11.95 -0.36
N ILE A 163 -10.67 12.35 0.18
CA ILE A 163 -9.34 11.71 -0.01
C ILE A 163 -8.72 11.54 1.36
N PHE A 164 -8.42 10.32 1.73
CA PHE A 164 -7.80 9.97 3.00
C PHE A 164 -6.49 9.22 2.79
N LYS A 165 -5.48 9.52 3.59
CA LYS A 165 -4.19 8.83 3.54
C LYS A 165 -4.06 7.88 4.72
N TYR A 166 -4.24 6.58 4.49
CA TYR A 166 -4.07 5.54 5.50
C TYR A 166 -2.80 4.73 5.26
N LEU A 167 -1.89 4.68 6.24
CA LEU A 167 -0.60 3.99 6.17
C LEU A 167 0.20 4.32 4.90
N GLY A 168 0.11 5.57 4.46
CA GLY A 168 0.76 6.02 3.24
C GLY A 168 0.03 5.63 1.95
N HIS A 169 -1.06 4.89 2.00
CA HIS A 169 -1.94 4.65 0.84
C HIS A 169 -3.04 5.71 0.79
N VAL A 170 -3.37 6.17 -0.41
CA VAL A 170 -4.44 7.15 -0.63
C VAL A 170 -5.72 6.40 -0.97
N ILE A 171 -6.76 6.62 -0.19
CA ILE A 171 -8.11 6.08 -0.38
C ILE A 171 -9.01 7.23 -0.80
N THR A 172 -9.92 7.00 -1.74
CA THR A 172 -10.90 7.97 -2.20
C THR A 172 -12.30 7.39 -2.07
N ASN A 173 -13.29 8.23 -1.86
CA ASN A 173 -14.70 7.82 -1.84
C ASN A 173 -15.37 7.85 -3.22
N ASN A 174 -14.60 8.04 -4.28
CA ASN A 174 -15.02 7.81 -5.66
C ASN A 174 -14.55 6.41 -6.06
N ASP A 175 -15.48 5.48 -6.16
CA ASP A 175 -15.25 4.04 -6.11
C ASP A 175 -14.44 3.43 -7.26
N ASP A 176 -14.21 4.13 -8.38
CA ASP A 176 -13.64 3.53 -9.60
C ASP A 176 -12.40 4.25 -10.16
N ASP A 177 -11.85 5.26 -9.50
CA ASP A 177 -10.72 5.99 -10.06
C ASP A 177 -9.40 5.75 -9.31
N PRO A 178 -8.57 4.78 -9.75
CA PRO A 178 -7.24 4.57 -9.21
C PRO A 178 -6.27 5.71 -9.50
N SER A 179 -6.69 6.71 -10.28
CA SER A 179 -5.83 7.82 -10.74
C SER A 179 -5.28 8.67 -9.60
N HIS A 180 -6.05 8.86 -8.54
CA HIS A 180 -5.65 9.71 -7.42
C HIS A 180 -4.43 9.16 -6.68
N TYR A 181 -4.46 7.90 -6.26
CA TYR A 181 -3.32 7.33 -5.54
C TYR A 181 -2.10 7.17 -6.46
N LEU A 182 -2.33 6.81 -7.73
CA LEU A 182 -1.26 6.69 -8.71
C LEU A 182 -0.60 8.04 -8.97
N SER A 183 -1.37 9.11 -9.11
CA SER A 183 -0.89 10.48 -9.26
C SER A 183 -0.08 10.93 -8.04
N PHE A 184 -0.53 10.60 -6.84
CA PHE A 184 0.20 10.86 -5.60
C PHE A 184 1.56 10.13 -5.58
N ARG A 185 1.60 8.84 -5.98
CA ARG A 185 2.86 8.07 -6.05
C ARG A 185 3.82 8.62 -7.08
N ILE A 186 3.30 8.99 -8.23
CA ILE A 186 4.08 9.63 -9.30
C ILE A 186 4.68 10.95 -8.79
N SER A 187 3.87 11.81 -8.18
CA SER A 187 4.35 13.09 -7.62
C SER A 187 5.41 12.89 -6.54
N SER A 188 5.20 11.94 -5.63
CA SER A 188 6.18 11.60 -4.58
C SER A 188 7.51 11.08 -5.16
N ALA A 189 7.45 10.31 -6.25
CA ALA A 189 8.65 9.84 -6.94
C ALA A 189 9.38 10.98 -7.66
N PHE A 190 8.65 11.90 -8.32
CA PHE A 190 9.24 13.09 -8.93
C PHE A 190 9.87 14.03 -7.91
N GLN A 191 9.22 14.22 -6.76
CA GLN A 191 9.81 14.99 -5.65
C GLN A 191 11.14 14.40 -5.21
N LYS A 192 11.19 13.09 -4.96
CA LYS A 192 12.44 12.42 -4.54
C LYS A 192 13.49 12.41 -5.66
N TRP A 193 13.10 12.29 -6.92
CA TRP A 193 14.00 12.46 -8.03
C TRP A 193 14.65 13.86 -8.05
N ASN A 194 13.85 14.92 -7.87
CA ASN A 194 14.34 16.29 -7.86
C ASN A 194 15.32 16.56 -6.71
N GLU A 195 15.03 16.02 -5.51
CA GLU A 195 15.94 16.08 -4.36
C GLU A 195 17.29 15.42 -4.66
N LEU A 196 17.30 14.30 -5.35
CA LEU A 196 18.50 13.50 -5.62
C LEU A 196 19.11 13.73 -7.01
N LYS A 197 18.53 14.59 -7.83
CA LYS A 197 18.91 14.79 -9.22
C LYS A 197 20.40 15.09 -9.39
N HIS A 198 20.96 15.95 -8.53
CA HIS A 198 22.37 16.32 -8.56
C HIS A 198 23.30 15.11 -8.39
N VAL A 199 22.95 14.13 -7.54
CA VAL A 199 23.71 12.89 -7.34
C VAL A 199 23.43 11.91 -8.47
N LEU A 200 22.15 11.73 -8.85
CA LEU A 200 21.72 10.75 -9.86
C LEU A 200 22.25 11.07 -11.27
N THR A 201 22.56 12.34 -11.56
CA THR A 201 23.10 12.75 -12.86
C THR A 201 24.61 13.02 -12.83
N ASP A 202 25.29 12.91 -11.69
CA ASP A 202 26.73 13.12 -11.57
C ASP A 202 27.52 11.96 -12.19
N ARG A 203 28.30 12.23 -13.23
CA ARG A 203 29.13 11.24 -13.93
C ARG A 203 30.31 10.72 -13.11
N ARG A 204 30.73 11.45 -12.10
CA ARG A 204 31.82 11.04 -11.18
C ARG A 204 31.41 9.84 -10.32
N ILE A 205 30.09 9.65 -10.13
CA ILE A 205 29.53 8.52 -9.38
C ILE A 205 29.28 7.35 -10.35
N PHE A 206 29.76 6.17 -10.00
CA PHE A 206 29.54 4.96 -10.81
C PHE A 206 28.07 4.73 -11.12
N MET A 207 27.77 4.33 -12.34
CA MET A 207 26.41 4.07 -12.82
C MET A 207 25.67 3.06 -11.91
N SER A 208 26.36 2.01 -11.47
CA SER A 208 25.79 0.99 -10.58
C SER A 208 25.32 1.57 -9.23
N THR A 209 26.07 2.51 -8.67
CA THR A 209 25.70 3.21 -7.42
C THR A 209 24.50 4.11 -7.63
N ARG A 210 24.48 4.89 -8.73
CA ARG A 210 23.35 5.75 -9.07
C ARG A 210 22.06 4.94 -9.31
N ILE A 211 22.16 3.77 -9.96
CA ILE A 211 21.02 2.86 -10.15
C ILE A 211 20.51 2.35 -8.81
N LYS A 212 21.39 1.87 -7.93
CA LYS A 212 21.00 1.42 -6.58
C LYS A 212 20.27 2.53 -5.80
N LEU A 213 20.79 3.77 -5.88
CA LEU A 213 20.16 4.93 -5.23
C LEU A 213 18.80 5.26 -5.85
N LEU A 214 18.68 5.23 -7.19
CA LEU A 214 17.43 5.43 -7.90
C LEU A 214 16.38 4.37 -7.48
N GLU A 215 16.78 3.09 -7.41
CA GLU A 215 15.91 2.00 -7.00
C GLU A 215 15.49 2.11 -5.52
N ALA A 216 16.42 2.40 -4.64
CA ALA A 216 16.15 2.49 -3.20
C ALA A 216 15.27 3.69 -2.84
N CYS A 217 15.49 4.85 -3.48
CA CYS A 217 14.83 6.09 -3.08
C CYS A 217 13.65 6.50 -3.97
N VAL A 218 13.76 6.34 -5.29
CA VAL A 218 12.72 6.80 -6.23
C VAL A 218 11.75 5.68 -6.57
N ARG A 219 12.25 4.46 -6.91
CA ARG A 219 11.37 3.33 -7.21
C ARG A 219 10.54 2.91 -6.00
N SER A 220 11.12 2.91 -4.82
CA SER A 220 10.41 2.58 -3.57
C SER A 220 9.23 3.52 -3.30
N ARG A 221 9.35 4.81 -3.64
CA ARG A 221 8.25 5.78 -3.56
C ARG A 221 7.22 5.59 -4.66
N LEU A 222 7.68 5.36 -5.90
CA LEU A 222 6.82 5.14 -7.05
C LEU A 222 5.93 3.91 -6.88
N LEU A 223 6.50 2.82 -6.37
CA LEU A 223 5.85 1.50 -6.27
C LEU A 223 5.49 1.11 -4.83
N TYR A 224 5.41 2.06 -3.92
CA TYR A 224 4.99 1.77 -2.55
C TYR A 224 3.60 1.16 -2.53
N SER A 225 3.44 0.02 -1.85
CA SER A 225 2.18 -0.74 -1.76
C SER A 225 1.70 -1.36 -3.09
N CYS A 226 2.57 -1.49 -4.10
CA CYS A 226 2.19 -2.06 -5.41
C CYS A 226 1.69 -3.52 -5.33
N GLN A 227 1.98 -4.23 -4.24
CA GLN A 227 1.47 -5.58 -3.99
C GLN A 227 -0.05 -5.65 -3.81
N SER A 228 -0.68 -4.53 -3.44
CA SER A 228 -2.14 -4.43 -3.26
C SER A 228 -2.87 -3.78 -4.43
N TRP A 229 -2.16 -3.37 -5.49
CA TRP A 229 -2.76 -2.66 -6.60
C TRP A 229 -3.44 -3.61 -7.59
N ASP A 230 -4.61 -3.20 -8.08
CA ASP A 230 -5.26 -3.80 -9.24
C ASP A 230 -5.26 -2.79 -10.41
N LEU A 231 -4.11 -2.67 -11.07
CA LEU A 231 -3.89 -1.71 -12.14
C LEU A 231 -4.28 -2.27 -13.51
N ALA A 232 -4.89 -1.42 -14.32
CA ALA A 232 -5.09 -1.68 -15.73
C ALA A 232 -3.74 -1.66 -16.50
N ALA A 233 -3.70 -2.32 -17.65
CA ALA A 233 -2.49 -2.36 -18.49
C ALA A 233 -2.03 -0.96 -18.95
N SER A 234 -2.95 0.00 -19.09
CA SER A 234 -2.65 1.40 -19.42
C SER A 234 -1.87 2.10 -18.31
N GLU A 235 -2.23 1.86 -17.06
CA GLU A 235 -1.60 2.43 -15.87
C GLU A 235 -0.20 1.85 -15.64
N LEU A 236 -0.06 0.53 -15.80
CA LEU A 236 1.25 -0.13 -15.78
C LEU A 236 2.19 0.44 -16.87
N ARG A 237 1.67 0.68 -18.10
CA ARG A 237 2.45 1.33 -19.16
C ARG A 237 2.83 2.77 -18.80
N LYS A 238 1.95 3.51 -18.13
CA LYS A 238 2.25 4.87 -17.64
C LYS A 238 3.40 4.86 -16.64
N LEU A 239 3.37 3.96 -15.65
CA LEU A 239 4.45 3.79 -14.67
C LEU A 239 5.78 3.38 -15.34
N GLU A 240 5.72 2.45 -16.29
CA GLU A 240 6.88 2.01 -17.06
C GLU A 240 7.50 3.19 -17.86
N SER A 241 6.67 4.02 -18.47
CA SER A 241 7.12 5.21 -19.20
C SER A 241 7.82 6.22 -18.28
N ILE A 242 7.26 6.45 -17.10
CA ILE A 242 7.85 7.34 -16.08
C ILE A 242 9.21 6.80 -15.62
N TRP A 243 9.29 5.51 -15.33
CA TRP A 243 10.53 4.85 -14.92
C TRP A 243 11.62 4.98 -15.98
N HIS A 244 11.30 4.68 -17.24
CA HIS A 244 12.23 4.90 -18.35
C HIS A 244 12.61 6.38 -18.52
N GLY A 245 11.71 7.29 -18.16
CA GLY A 245 12.00 8.74 -18.12
C GLY A 245 13.10 9.07 -17.12
N PHE A 246 13.05 8.51 -15.91
CA PHE A 246 14.12 8.68 -14.90
C PHE A 246 15.43 8.05 -15.34
N LEU A 247 15.41 6.81 -15.83
CA LEU A 247 16.59 6.13 -16.33
C LEU A 247 17.23 6.90 -17.47
N ARG A 248 16.43 7.42 -18.41
CA ARG A 248 16.91 8.20 -19.54
C ARG A 248 17.61 9.48 -19.07
N LYS A 249 16.99 10.22 -18.16
CA LYS A 249 17.58 11.43 -17.59
C LYS A 249 18.90 11.14 -16.85
N MET A 250 18.98 10.03 -16.14
CA MET A 250 20.18 9.60 -15.43
C MET A 250 21.32 9.20 -16.40
N VAL A 251 21.01 8.44 -17.45
CA VAL A 251 22.00 7.98 -18.45
C VAL A 251 22.49 9.12 -19.32
N THR A 252 21.60 10.03 -19.71
CA THR A 252 21.92 11.17 -20.59
C THR A 252 22.31 12.44 -19.83
N ASN A 253 22.46 12.40 -18.51
CA ASN A 253 22.72 13.58 -17.67
C ASN A 253 21.67 14.68 -17.77
N GLY A 254 20.44 14.33 -18.02
CA GLY A 254 19.37 15.30 -18.16
C GLY A 254 19.37 16.06 -19.49
N PHE A 255 20.21 15.70 -20.45
CA PHE A 255 20.11 16.27 -21.78
C PHE A 255 18.71 16.01 -22.34
N LYS A 256 17.99 17.09 -22.60
CA LYS A 256 16.74 17.04 -23.34
C LYS A 256 17.04 16.51 -24.76
N ARG A 257 16.08 15.79 -25.35
CA ARG A 257 16.12 15.47 -26.79
C ARG A 257 16.57 16.73 -27.56
N LYS A 258 17.60 16.62 -28.44
CA LYS A 258 17.82 17.64 -29.45
C LYS A 258 16.50 17.85 -30.18
N HIS A 259 16.22 19.06 -30.55
CA HIS A 259 14.94 19.49 -31.10
C HIS A 259 14.64 18.69 -32.38
N VAL A 260 13.75 17.74 -32.27
CA VAL A 260 13.23 17.02 -33.43
C VAL A 260 12.07 17.86 -33.98
N PRO A 261 12.08 18.27 -35.23
CA PRO A 261 11.02 19.08 -35.82
C PRO A 261 9.64 18.45 -35.55
N PRO A 262 8.65 19.21 -35.06
CA PRO A 262 7.31 18.69 -34.77
C PRO A 262 6.67 18.01 -35.99
N GLU A 263 6.94 18.52 -37.16
CA GLU A 263 6.47 18.01 -38.44
C GLU A 263 6.99 16.60 -38.73
N TYR A 264 8.28 16.36 -38.48
CA TYR A 264 8.87 15.04 -38.62
C TYR A 264 8.26 14.05 -37.62
N LEU A 265 8.01 14.45 -36.37
CA LEU A 265 7.35 13.60 -35.40
C LEU A 265 5.91 13.23 -35.79
N LYS A 266 5.17 14.18 -36.41
CA LYS A 266 3.83 13.94 -36.98
C LYS A 266 3.90 12.96 -38.15
N ALA A 267 4.84 13.20 -39.11
CA ALA A 267 5.05 12.35 -40.27
C ALA A 267 5.46 10.91 -39.84
N ARG A 268 6.37 10.77 -38.87
CA ARG A 268 6.80 9.48 -38.33
C ARG A 268 5.66 8.71 -37.64
N LYS A 269 4.78 9.41 -36.92
CA LYS A 269 3.58 8.78 -36.32
C LYS A 269 2.62 8.27 -37.40
N LYS A 270 2.45 9.04 -38.50
CA LYS A 270 1.61 8.66 -39.65
C LYS A 270 2.22 7.47 -40.41
N ALA A 271 3.51 7.53 -40.71
CA ALA A 271 4.24 6.44 -41.35
C ALA A 271 4.23 5.13 -40.55
N LYS A 272 4.34 5.19 -39.22
CA LYS A 272 4.23 4.03 -38.37
C LYS A 272 2.85 3.36 -38.42
N LYS A 273 1.77 4.15 -38.62
CA LYS A 273 0.41 3.61 -38.80
C LYS A 273 0.24 2.94 -40.15
N SER A 274 0.89 3.49 -41.21
CA SER A 274 0.84 2.97 -42.60
C SER A 274 1.94 1.94 -42.91
N LYS A 275 2.73 1.52 -41.91
CA LYS A 275 3.89 0.61 -42.06
C LYS A 275 4.91 1.11 -43.11
N SER A 276 4.93 2.41 -43.38
CA SER A 276 5.91 3.04 -44.30
C SER A 276 7.11 3.60 -43.56
N THR A 277 8.24 3.72 -44.22
CA THR A 277 9.46 4.37 -43.74
C THR A 277 9.53 5.78 -44.28
N ILE A 278 9.91 6.75 -43.45
CA ILE A 278 10.27 8.11 -43.89
C ILE A 278 11.75 8.31 -43.67
N PRO A 279 12.41 9.01 -44.64
CA PRO A 279 13.82 9.34 -44.49
C PRO A 279 14.06 10.20 -43.26
N GLU A 280 15.19 9.97 -42.60
CA GLU A 280 15.60 10.79 -41.47
C GLU A 280 16.11 12.16 -41.98
N PRO A 281 15.74 13.27 -41.29
CA PRO A 281 16.27 14.58 -41.65
C PRO A 281 17.78 14.61 -41.48
N GLU A 282 18.46 15.24 -42.42
CA GLU A 282 19.91 15.48 -42.37
C GLU A 282 20.27 16.27 -41.09
N GLY A 283 21.34 15.85 -40.42
CA GLY A 283 21.82 16.51 -39.19
C GLY A 283 21.08 16.12 -37.90
N LEU A 284 20.16 15.17 -37.95
CA LEU A 284 19.56 14.58 -36.73
C LEU A 284 20.52 13.55 -36.13
N ASP A 285 21.12 13.92 -35.00
CA ASP A 285 21.99 13.03 -34.22
C ASP A 285 21.17 12.05 -33.39
N TRP A 286 20.77 10.91 -33.99
CA TRP A 286 20.04 9.84 -33.36
C TRP A 286 20.88 9.04 -32.33
N ALA A 287 22.18 9.28 -32.25
CA ALA A 287 23.10 8.57 -31.37
C ALA A 287 22.73 8.74 -29.89
N TYR A 288 21.93 9.74 -29.54
CA TYR A 288 21.50 10.04 -28.18
C TYR A 288 20.08 9.54 -27.85
N ILE A 289 19.36 8.87 -28.73
CA ILE A 289 18.04 8.29 -28.42
C ILE A 289 18.24 6.88 -27.90
N PHE A 290 18.31 6.75 -26.58
CA PHE A 290 18.28 5.43 -25.95
C PHE A 290 16.87 4.84 -26.04
N THR A 291 16.74 3.69 -26.70
CA THR A 291 15.51 2.88 -26.66
C THR A 291 15.30 2.35 -25.24
N ASN A 292 14.06 2.01 -24.88
CA ASN A 292 13.78 1.43 -23.56
C ASN A 292 14.54 0.13 -23.33
N GLU A 293 14.75 -0.67 -24.40
CA GLU A 293 15.54 -1.91 -24.32
C GLU A 293 17.01 -1.61 -24.01
N LYS A 294 17.62 -0.64 -24.71
CA LYS A 294 18.98 -0.22 -24.46
C LYS A 294 19.16 0.33 -23.04
N LEU A 295 18.19 1.11 -22.55
CA LEU A 295 18.18 1.59 -21.16
C LEU A 295 18.16 0.45 -20.15
N ARG A 296 17.32 -0.56 -20.36
CA ARG A 296 17.26 -1.76 -19.49
C ARG A 296 18.56 -2.54 -19.52
N LYS A 297 19.16 -2.75 -20.69
CA LYS A 297 20.47 -3.42 -20.81
C LYS A 297 21.57 -2.69 -20.04
N ILE A 298 21.63 -1.36 -20.15
CA ILE A 298 22.63 -0.54 -19.45
C ILE A 298 22.39 -0.53 -17.95
N SER A 299 21.13 -0.34 -17.54
CA SER A 299 20.76 -0.20 -16.12
C SER A 299 20.64 -1.54 -15.39
N LYS A 300 20.45 -2.63 -16.11
CA LYS A 300 20.14 -3.97 -15.57
C LYS A 300 18.92 -3.94 -14.61
N THR A 301 18.03 -2.95 -14.77
CA THR A 301 16.82 -2.83 -13.95
C THR A 301 15.70 -3.69 -14.49
N LYS A 302 14.89 -4.23 -13.57
CA LYS A 302 13.69 -5.00 -13.95
C LYS A 302 12.62 -4.06 -14.52
N ASN A 303 11.82 -4.60 -15.42
CA ASN A 303 10.61 -3.97 -15.93
C ASN A 303 9.64 -3.70 -14.75
N ILE A 304 9.04 -2.51 -14.70
CA ILE A 304 8.10 -2.11 -13.64
C ILE A 304 6.88 -3.01 -13.61
N THR A 305 6.35 -3.37 -14.78
CA THR A 305 5.21 -4.28 -14.90
C THR A 305 5.51 -5.63 -14.28
N SER A 306 6.65 -6.25 -14.64
CA SER A 306 7.08 -7.52 -14.05
C SER A 306 7.34 -7.40 -12.55
N PHE A 307 7.93 -6.28 -12.12
CA PHE A 307 8.16 -6.03 -10.69
C PHE A 307 6.84 -5.98 -9.91
N CYS A 308 5.85 -5.21 -10.36
CA CYS A 308 4.54 -5.11 -9.72
C CYS A 308 3.83 -6.48 -9.66
N LYS A 309 3.84 -7.24 -10.76
CA LYS A 309 3.27 -8.59 -10.81
C LYS A 309 3.93 -9.53 -9.80
N ILE A 310 5.25 -9.53 -9.74
CA ILE A 310 6.00 -10.35 -8.78
C ILE A 310 5.64 -9.97 -7.33
N GLN A 311 5.57 -8.68 -7.00
CA GLN A 311 5.22 -8.25 -5.64
C GLN A 311 3.78 -8.65 -5.28
N HIS A 312 2.84 -8.46 -6.19
CA HIS A 312 1.45 -8.86 -6.02
C HIS A 312 1.32 -10.37 -5.77
N LEU A 313 1.95 -11.20 -6.60
CA LEU A 313 1.94 -12.66 -6.47
C LEU A 313 2.61 -13.14 -5.18
N LYS A 314 3.72 -12.50 -4.77
CA LYS A 314 4.37 -12.77 -3.48
C LYS A 314 3.46 -12.49 -2.31
N TYR A 315 2.71 -11.39 -2.36
CA TYR A 315 1.77 -11.01 -1.32
C TYR A 315 0.60 -12.00 -1.23
N ILE A 316 -0.03 -12.33 -2.36
CA ILE A 316 -1.11 -13.33 -2.39
C ILE A 316 -0.63 -14.68 -1.85
N ALA A 317 0.55 -15.14 -2.27
CA ALA A 317 1.12 -16.39 -1.78
C ALA A 317 1.44 -16.33 -0.27
N HIS A 318 1.88 -15.17 0.24
CA HIS A 318 2.05 -14.97 1.67
C HIS A 318 0.72 -15.10 2.41
N VAL A 319 -0.31 -14.40 1.97
CA VAL A 319 -1.65 -14.44 2.59
C VAL A 319 -2.27 -15.84 2.52
N THR A 320 -2.05 -16.57 1.43
CA THR A 320 -2.53 -17.96 1.29
C THR A 320 -1.92 -18.90 2.33
N ARG A 321 -0.70 -18.66 2.77
CA ARG A 321 -0.01 -19.45 3.82
C ARG A 321 -0.35 -19.04 5.25
N LEU A 322 -1.04 -17.91 5.44
CA LEU A 322 -1.50 -17.51 6.78
C LEU A 322 -2.51 -18.53 7.33
N GLU A 323 -2.68 -18.52 8.63
CA GLU A 323 -3.67 -19.35 9.28
C GLU A 323 -5.10 -19.00 8.86
N ASN A 324 -6.01 -20.00 8.86
CA ASN A 324 -7.36 -19.83 8.33
C ASN A 324 -8.20 -18.82 9.10
N PHE A 325 -7.86 -18.53 10.35
CA PHE A 325 -8.56 -17.52 11.14
C PHE A 325 -8.06 -16.09 10.87
N SER A 326 -6.94 -15.90 10.17
CA SER A 326 -6.42 -14.57 9.87
C SER A 326 -7.40 -13.76 9.00
N LEU A 327 -7.59 -12.49 9.36
CA LEU A 327 -8.47 -11.57 8.64
C LEU A 327 -8.06 -11.42 7.18
N GLN A 328 -6.76 -11.25 6.92
CA GLN A 328 -6.23 -11.08 5.58
C GLN A 328 -6.59 -12.25 4.66
N LYS A 329 -6.48 -13.50 5.16
CA LYS A 329 -6.84 -14.69 4.40
C LYS A 329 -8.34 -14.77 4.16
N LYS A 330 -9.17 -14.47 5.15
CA LYS A 330 -10.63 -14.43 5.00
C LYS A 330 -11.06 -13.39 3.96
N LEU A 331 -10.44 -12.21 3.96
CA LEU A 331 -10.72 -11.16 2.98
C LEU A 331 -10.26 -11.55 1.57
N LEU A 332 -9.11 -12.22 1.41
CA LEU A 332 -8.66 -12.72 0.11
C LEU A 332 -9.65 -13.73 -0.50
N PHE A 333 -10.31 -14.53 0.35
CA PHE A 333 -11.32 -15.52 -0.04
C PHE A 333 -12.76 -15.04 0.19
N ASN A 334 -12.98 -13.72 0.21
CA ASN A 334 -14.30 -13.10 0.35
C ASN A 334 -15.21 -13.50 -0.82
N THR A 335 -16.45 -13.87 -0.51
CA THR A 335 -17.46 -14.31 -1.49
C THR A 335 -18.49 -13.24 -1.84
N ASN A 336 -18.57 -12.15 -1.09
CA ASN A 336 -19.54 -11.07 -1.33
C ASN A 336 -19.24 -10.30 -2.63
N HIS A 337 -17.95 -10.23 -3.02
CA HIS A 337 -17.50 -9.62 -4.26
C HIS A 337 -17.07 -10.71 -5.25
N LYS A 338 -18.04 -11.38 -5.88
CA LYS A 338 -17.79 -12.41 -6.90
C LYS A 338 -16.86 -11.93 -8.02
N LYS A 339 -16.98 -10.66 -8.40
CA LYS A 339 -16.15 -10.04 -9.45
C LYS A 339 -14.68 -9.98 -9.03
N TYR A 340 -14.39 -9.48 -7.83
CA TYR A 340 -13.01 -9.27 -7.37
C TYR A 340 -12.24 -10.59 -7.12
N SER A 341 -12.83 -11.54 -6.41
CA SER A 341 -12.16 -12.81 -6.13
C SER A 341 -11.93 -13.66 -7.37
N ARG A 342 -12.87 -13.62 -8.33
CA ARG A 342 -12.75 -14.35 -9.58
C ARG A 342 -11.70 -13.75 -10.51
N ASP A 343 -11.69 -12.42 -10.63
CA ASP A 343 -10.76 -11.71 -11.53
C ASP A 343 -9.30 -11.84 -11.09
N VAL A 344 -9.01 -11.81 -9.78
CA VAL A 344 -7.64 -11.98 -9.26
C VAL A 344 -7.09 -13.35 -9.67
N TRP A 345 -7.84 -14.44 -9.44
CA TRP A 345 -7.38 -15.77 -9.79
C TRP A 345 -7.26 -15.97 -11.30
N VAL A 346 -8.20 -15.46 -12.08
CA VAL A 346 -8.15 -15.50 -13.56
C VAL A 346 -6.94 -14.75 -14.11
N LYS A 347 -6.61 -13.57 -13.52
CA LYS A 347 -5.39 -12.84 -13.90
C LYS A 347 -4.13 -13.63 -13.57
N ILE A 348 -4.09 -14.27 -12.40
CA ILE A 348 -2.93 -15.09 -11.98
C ILE A 348 -2.79 -16.32 -12.87
N GLU A 349 -3.88 -17.02 -13.20
CA GLU A 349 -3.88 -18.14 -14.13
C GLU A 349 -3.30 -17.74 -15.49
N LYS A 350 -3.75 -16.61 -16.01
CA LYS A 350 -3.24 -16.05 -17.28
C LYS A 350 -1.76 -15.68 -17.20
N ASP A 351 -1.33 -15.05 -16.11
CA ASP A 351 0.05 -14.59 -15.94
C ASP A 351 1.03 -15.75 -15.76
N LEU A 352 0.62 -16.84 -15.13
CA LEU A 352 1.47 -18.01 -14.84
C LEU A 352 1.25 -19.18 -15.81
N ASN A 353 0.19 -19.12 -16.62
CA ASN A 353 -0.23 -20.18 -17.56
C ASN A 353 -0.44 -21.55 -16.87
N ILE A 354 -0.99 -21.53 -15.66
CA ILE A 354 -1.33 -22.73 -14.87
C ILE A 354 -2.67 -22.55 -14.18
N THR A 355 -3.36 -23.65 -13.87
CA THR A 355 -4.70 -23.61 -13.28
C THR A 355 -4.70 -23.07 -11.84
N LYS A 356 -5.81 -22.49 -11.42
CA LYS A 356 -6.00 -21.99 -10.04
C LYS A 356 -5.63 -23.02 -8.98
N MET A 357 -6.01 -24.28 -9.18
CA MET A 357 -5.70 -25.34 -8.23
C MET A 357 -4.20 -25.62 -8.12
N GLN A 358 -3.49 -25.64 -9.25
CA GLN A 358 -2.03 -25.76 -9.28
C GLN A 358 -1.35 -24.56 -8.62
N ILE A 359 -1.84 -23.34 -8.88
CA ILE A 359 -1.34 -22.11 -8.26
C ILE A 359 -1.47 -22.18 -6.74
N GLN A 360 -2.65 -22.53 -6.24
CA GLN A 360 -2.90 -22.63 -4.80
C GLN A 360 -1.99 -23.65 -4.14
N LYS A 361 -1.77 -24.80 -4.77
CA LYS A 361 -0.83 -25.84 -4.29
C LYS A 361 0.61 -25.33 -4.27
N LEU A 362 1.07 -24.68 -5.34
CA LEU A 362 2.43 -24.10 -5.44
C LEU A 362 2.64 -22.97 -4.43
N MET A 363 1.64 -22.12 -4.18
CA MET A 363 1.75 -21.04 -3.22
C MET A 363 1.99 -21.50 -1.78
N LEU A 364 1.66 -22.75 -1.45
CA LEU A 364 1.95 -23.33 -0.15
C LEU A 364 3.45 -23.64 0.01
N ASN A 365 4.15 -23.99 -1.08
CA ASN A 365 5.59 -24.18 -1.08
C ASN A 365 6.32 -22.91 -1.53
N LYS A 366 6.83 -22.14 -0.57
CA LYS A 366 7.50 -20.86 -0.83
C LYS A 366 8.67 -20.97 -1.81
N LYS A 367 9.47 -22.03 -1.73
CA LYS A 367 10.67 -22.20 -2.58
C LYS A 367 10.27 -22.46 -4.03
N GLU A 368 9.38 -23.40 -4.28
CA GLU A 368 8.89 -23.75 -5.62
C GLU A 368 8.15 -22.57 -6.28
N PHE A 369 7.28 -21.91 -5.52
CA PHE A 369 6.58 -20.75 -6.03
C PHE A 369 7.52 -19.59 -6.41
N MET A 370 8.54 -19.33 -5.60
CA MET A 370 9.55 -18.32 -5.92
C MET A 370 10.36 -18.68 -7.15
N SER A 371 10.72 -19.95 -7.35
CA SER A 371 11.39 -20.43 -8.56
C SER A 371 10.55 -20.20 -9.81
N LEU A 372 9.27 -20.56 -9.76
CA LEU A 372 8.32 -20.30 -10.85
C LEU A 372 8.23 -18.80 -11.20
N LEU A 373 8.08 -17.93 -10.19
CA LEU A 373 8.02 -16.48 -10.43
C LEU A 373 9.29 -15.94 -11.12
N PHE A 374 10.47 -16.44 -10.73
CA PHE A 374 11.70 -16.04 -11.37
C PHE A 374 11.76 -16.54 -12.83
N GLN A 375 11.33 -17.75 -13.12
CA GLN A 375 11.31 -18.28 -14.48
C GLN A 375 10.32 -17.53 -15.39
N THR A 376 9.17 -17.14 -14.85
CA THR A 376 8.09 -16.51 -15.66
C THR A 376 8.35 -15.02 -15.94
N PHE A 377 8.99 -14.29 -15.01
CA PHE A 377 9.07 -12.82 -15.07
C PHE A 377 10.50 -12.25 -15.13
N THR A 378 11.52 -13.09 -15.24
CA THR A 378 12.89 -12.66 -15.50
C THR A 378 13.32 -12.88 -16.92
#